data_2e922075f868276f79a2ad05e9f2a2a5
#
_entry.id   2e922075f868276f79a2ad05e9f2a2a5
#
_cell.length_a   1.000
_cell.length_b   1.000
_cell.length_c   1.000
_cell.angle_alpha   90.00
_cell.angle_beta   90.00
_cell.angle_gamma   90.00
#
_symmetry.space_group_name_H-M   'P 1'
#
loop_
_entity.id
_entity.type
_entity.pdbx_description
1 polymer ?
#
loop_
_entity_poly.entity_id
_entity_poly.type
_entity_poly.pdbx_seq_one_letter_code
_entity_poly.pdbx_strand_id
1 'polypeptide(L)'
;PSVADPRGLTLVGDGAFWAGIYLMSANHLTGAVHKYNVDPCRDGNPPRLPDDSGNYPNAEPSNIFESLAYHGFRAPDYNEFQLLAYGVDEARSIGGSGPGDTGDVSDRGKDQQTSHWGVFDATGVLFVWGRDHILATSDQSLPNPSRGGRFRFERFATLGGAWTFGS
;
A
#
# COMPACT_ATOMS: atom_id res chain seq x y z
N PRO A 1 5.69 9.48 19.59
CA PRO A 1 5.62 8.38 18.65
C PRO A 1 4.59 7.36 19.14
N SER A 2 3.54 7.13 18.37
CA SER A 2 2.62 6.05 18.67
C SER A 2 3.37 4.73 18.50
N VAL A 3 3.35 3.91 19.53
CA VAL A 3 3.84 2.53 19.43
C VAL A 3 3.01 1.85 18.33
N ALA A 4 3.67 1.18 17.39
CA ALA A 4 2.98 0.41 16.36
C ALA A 4 1.94 -0.50 17.02
N ASP A 5 0.68 -0.36 16.64
CA ASP A 5 -0.38 -1.21 17.21
C ASP A 5 -0.23 -2.61 16.60
N PRO A 6 0.14 -3.63 17.40
CA PRO A 6 0.36 -4.96 16.87
C PRO A 6 -0.90 -5.59 16.26
N ARG A 7 -2.08 -5.06 16.59
CA ARG A 7 -3.35 -5.52 15.99
C ARG A 7 -3.51 -5.17 14.52
N GLY A 8 -2.72 -4.21 14.02
CA GLY A 8 -2.69 -3.82 12.62
C GLY A 8 -1.52 -4.41 11.83
N LEU A 9 -0.76 -5.36 12.40
CA LEU A 9 0.44 -5.93 11.79
C LEU A 9 0.33 -7.44 11.64
N THR A 10 0.96 -7.97 10.61
CA THR A 10 1.17 -9.41 10.38
C THR A 10 2.63 -9.69 10.12
N LEU A 11 3.06 -10.92 10.43
CA LEU A 11 4.42 -11.38 10.17
C LEU A 11 4.47 -12.03 8.80
N VAL A 12 5.34 -11.53 7.93
CA VAL A 12 5.47 -11.95 6.53
C VAL A 12 6.73 -12.81 6.37
N GLY A 13 6.67 -13.81 5.48
CA GLY A 13 7.84 -14.58 5.04
C GLY A 13 8.49 -15.39 6.15
N ASP A 14 7.72 -16.12 6.94
CA ASP A 14 8.20 -16.95 8.05
C ASP A 14 9.10 -16.20 9.05
N GLY A 15 8.78 -14.94 9.27
CA GLY A 15 9.49 -14.09 10.21
C GLY A 15 10.46 -13.08 9.57
N ALA A 16 10.39 -12.87 8.25
CA ALA A 16 11.28 -11.94 7.58
C ALA A 16 11.06 -10.48 7.99
N PHE A 17 9.80 -10.04 8.09
CA PHE A 17 9.44 -8.70 8.54
C PHE A 17 7.97 -8.59 8.95
N TRP A 18 7.65 -7.51 9.66
CA TRP A 18 6.28 -7.13 9.99
C TRP A 18 5.72 -6.18 8.94
N ALA A 19 4.49 -6.43 8.48
CA ALA A 19 3.77 -5.57 7.54
C ALA A 19 2.43 -5.12 8.10
N GLY A 20 1.95 -3.97 7.65
CA GLY A 20 0.58 -3.53 7.90
C GLY A 20 -0.42 -4.47 7.25
N ILE A 21 -1.44 -4.90 8.00
CA ILE A 21 -2.53 -5.74 7.49
C ILE A 21 -3.37 -4.96 6.47
N TYR A 22 -3.55 -3.65 6.70
CA TYR A 22 -4.33 -2.75 5.87
C TYR A 22 -3.46 -1.66 5.26
N LEU A 23 -3.94 -1.02 4.20
CA LEU A 23 -3.31 0.19 3.68
C LEU A 23 -3.28 1.30 4.74
N MET A 24 -2.33 2.21 4.63
CA MET A 24 -2.23 3.34 5.55
C MET A 24 -3.47 4.24 5.44
N SER A 25 -4.05 4.58 6.57
CA SER A 25 -5.14 5.57 6.67
C SER A 25 -4.61 6.99 6.45
N ALA A 26 -5.36 7.84 5.76
CA ALA A 26 -5.04 9.26 5.66
C ALA A 26 -4.98 9.92 7.05
N ASN A 27 -5.88 9.55 7.96
CA ASN A 27 -5.83 9.97 9.36
C ASN A 27 -5.02 8.97 10.21
N HIS A 28 -3.72 8.88 9.95
CA HIS A 28 -2.78 7.97 10.60
C HIS A 28 -2.39 8.37 12.03
N LEU A 29 -2.76 9.59 12.48
CA LEU A 29 -2.42 10.09 13.82
C LEU A 29 -3.35 9.59 14.91
N THR A 30 -4.55 9.13 14.55
CA THR A 30 -5.57 8.67 15.51
C THR A 30 -5.66 7.13 15.49
N GLY A 31 -5.29 6.48 16.57
CA GLY A 31 -5.31 5.02 16.68
C GLY A 31 -4.21 4.36 15.84
N ALA A 32 -4.48 3.19 15.26
CA ALA A 32 -3.52 2.46 14.43
C ALA A 32 -3.28 3.17 13.08
N VAL A 33 -2.05 3.10 12.58
CA VAL A 33 -1.67 3.59 11.24
C VAL A 33 -2.41 2.82 10.15
N HIS A 34 -2.48 1.51 10.32
CA HIS A 34 -3.15 0.56 9.44
C HIS A 34 -4.46 0.14 10.09
N LYS A 35 -5.59 0.63 9.57
CA LYS A 35 -6.92 0.45 10.15
C LYS A 35 -7.83 -0.30 9.21
N TYR A 36 -8.73 -1.07 9.80
CA TYR A 36 -9.86 -1.66 9.10
C TYR A 36 -10.96 -0.63 8.85
N ASN A 37 -11.59 -0.74 7.67
CA ASN A 37 -12.81 0.00 7.30
C ASN A 37 -12.66 1.53 7.39
N VAL A 38 -11.59 2.03 6.79
CA VAL A 38 -11.32 3.48 6.66
C VAL A 38 -10.85 3.80 5.25
N ASP A 39 -11.07 5.03 4.82
CA ASP A 39 -10.58 5.50 3.52
C ASP A 39 -9.03 5.51 3.53
N PRO A 40 -8.39 4.79 2.58
CA PRO A 40 -6.94 4.71 2.52
C PRO A 40 -6.31 6.05 2.11
N CYS A 41 -5.05 6.22 2.49
CA CYS A 41 -4.24 7.32 2.01
C CYS A 41 -3.99 7.17 0.50
N ARG A 42 -4.36 8.18 -0.29
CA ARG A 42 -4.29 8.20 -1.75
C ARG A 42 -4.41 9.63 -2.29
N ASP A 43 -4.28 9.77 -3.61
CA ASP A 43 -4.63 11.03 -4.26
C ASP A 43 -6.09 11.42 -3.96
N GLY A 44 -6.29 12.69 -3.62
CA GLY A 44 -7.56 13.23 -3.15
C GLY A 44 -7.87 12.96 -1.67
N ASN A 45 -7.08 12.12 -1.00
CA ASN A 45 -7.14 11.87 0.44
C ASN A 45 -5.72 11.72 1.01
N PRO A 46 -4.89 12.78 1.00
CA PRO A 46 -3.50 12.73 1.44
C PRO A 46 -3.39 12.54 2.95
N PRO A 47 -2.21 12.10 3.44
CA PRO A 47 -2.00 11.91 4.87
C PRO A 47 -2.02 13.23 5.64
N ARG A 48 -2.32 13.15 6.92
CA ARG A 48 -2.19 14.30 7.82
C ARG A 48 -0.71 14.62 8.08
N LEU A 49 -0.45 15.89 8.31
CA LEU A 49 0.87 16.35 8.79
C LEU A 49 1.15 15.77 10.19
N PRO A 50 2.40 15.39 10.50
CA PRO A 50 2.75 14.81 11.81
C PRO A 50 2.45 15.71 13.03
N ASP A 51 2.38 17.03 12.84
CA ASP A 51 2.02 18.00 13.87
C ASP A 51 0.50 18.22 14.01
N ASP A 52 -0.30 17.50 13.23
CA ASP A 52 -1.76 17.57 13.17
C ASP A 52 -2.32 18.93 12.71
N SER A 53 -1.50 19.80 12.11
CA SER A 53 -1.92 21.13 11.66
C SER A 53 -2.76 21.12 10.38
N GLY A 54 -2.82 20.00 9.68
CA GLY A 54 -3.57 19.84 8.43
C GLY A 54 -3.18 18.57 7.71
N ASN A 55 -3.44 18.52 6.41
CA ASN A 55 -3.04 17.43 5.54
C ASN A 55 -1.88 17.87 4.64
N TYR A 56 -1.07 16.92 4.19
CA TYR A 56 -0.17 17.16 3.07
C TYR A 56 -0.97 17.58 1.82
N PRO A 57 -0.34 18.30 0.88
CA PRO A 57 -1.05 18.76 -0.32
C PRO A 57 -1.46 17.60 -1.26
N ASN A 58 -0.76 16.48 -1.19
CA ASN A 58 -0.96 15.30 -2.02
C ASN A 58 -0.40 14.03 -1.35
N ALA A 59 -0.62 12.88 -1.98
CA ALA A 59 -0.11 11.57 -1.54
C ALA A 59 1.17 11.15 -2.30
N GLU A 60 2.06 12.10 -2.59
CA GLU A 60 3.36 11.81 -3.21
C GLU A 60 4.29 10.98 -2.30
N PRO A 61 5.30 10.32 -2.89
CA PRO A 61 6.20 9.42 -2.14
C PRO A 61 6.84 10.08 -0.92
N SER A 62 7.31 11.33 -1.04
CA SER A 62 7.93 12.07 0.07
C SER A 62 7.00 12.19 1.27
N ASN A 63 5.74 12.55 1.03
CA ASN A 63 4.73 12.77 2.07
C ASN A 63 4.31 11.45 2.74
N ILE A 64 4.16 10.39 1.93
CA ILE A 64 3.88 9.05 2.44
C ILE A 64 5.04 8.52 3.27
N PHE A 65 6.28 8.67 2.79
CA PHE A 65 7.46 8.15 3.49
C PHE A 65 7.72 8.90 4.80
N GLU A 66 7.49 10.20 4.83
CA GLU A 66 7.57 10.99 6.06
C GLU A 66 6.51 10.53 7.08
N SER A 67 5.27 10.35 6.63
CA SER A 67 4.18 9.84 7.47
C SER A 67 4.46 8.44 8.02
N LEU A 68 4.99 7.53 7.20
CA LEU A 68 5.39 6.21 7.64
C LEU A 68 6.55 6.27 8.64
N ALA A 69 7.58 7.07 8.35
CA ALA A 69 8.76 7.22 9.20
C ALA A 69 8.40 7.82 10.58
N TYR A 70 7.44 8.73 10.65
CA TYR A 70 6.93 9.27 11.91
C TYR A 70 6.44 8.17 12.86
N HIS A 71 5.89 7.09 12.34
CA HIS A 71 5.43 5.92 13.11
C HIS A 71 6.46 4.78 13.21
N GLY A 72 7.67 4.97 12.69
CA GLY A 72 8.71 3.93 12.67
C GLY A 72 8.51 2.87 11.58
N PHE A 73 7.67 3.14 10.58
CA PHE A 73 7.48 2.30 9.40
C PHE A 73 8.28 2.80 8.21
N ARG A 74 8.33 1.99 7.18
CA ARG A 74 8.88 2.34 5.87
C ARG A 74 8.09 1.67 4.74
N ALA A 75 8.22 2.19 3.53
CA ALA A 75 7.70 1.53 2.35
C ALA A 75 8.48 0.24 2.05
N PRO A 76 7.85 -0.77 1.44
CA PRO A 76 8.53 -1.98 0.99
C PRO A 76 9.44 -1.69 -0.22
N ASP A 77 10.46 -2.51 -0.43
CA ASP A 77 11.06 -2.64 -1.75
C ASP A 77 10.31 -3.66 -2.61
N TYR A 78 10.75 -3.82 -3.87
CA TYR A 78 10.07 -4.72 -4.79
C TYR A 78 10.05 -6.19 -4.32
N ASN A 79 11.13 -6.67 -3.75
CA ASN A 79 11.21 -8.06 -3.28
C ASN A 79 10.33 -8.27 -2.05
N GLU A 80 10.34 -7.34 -1.12
CA GLU A 80 9.44 -7.33 0.04
C GLU A 80 7.98 -7.28 -0.38
N PHE A 81 7.66 -6.46 -1.40
CA PHE A 81 6.32 -6.39 -1.95
C PHE A 81 5.88 -7.72 -2.58
N GLN A 82 6.74 -8.38 -3.37
CA GLN A 82 6.41 -9.68 -3.96
C GLN A 82 6.12 -10.74 -2.89
N LEU A 83 6.87 -10.71 -1.79
CA LEU A 83 6.63 -11.61 -0.67
C LEU A 83 5.34 -11.24 0.08
N LEU A 84 5.12 -9.96 0.36
CA LEU A 84 3.92 -9.45 1.01
C LEU A 84 2.64 -9.80 0.26
N ALA A 85 2.65 -9.68 -1.07
CA ALA A 85 1.50 -9.94 -1.93
C ALA A 85 1.36 -11.43 -2.34
N TYR A 86 2.18 -12.32 -1.80
CA TYR A 86 2.09 -13.75 -2.13
C TYR A 86 0.71 -14.33 -1.80
N GLY A 87 0.13 -15.04 -2.76
CA GLY A 87 -1.15 -15.74 -2.61
C GLY A 87 -2.39 -14.92 -2.99
N VAL A 88 -2.24 -13.66 -3.45
CA VAL A 88 -3.37 -12.93 -4.06
C VAL A 88 -3.74 -13.53 -5.41
N ASP A 89 -4.99 -13.32 -5.85
CA ASP A 89 -5.42 -13.70 -7.19
C ASP A 89 -4.62 -12.94 -8.25
N GLU A 90 -4.08 -13.70 -9.19
CA GLU A 90 -3.18 -13.17 -10.21
C GLU A 90 -3.93 -12.39 -11.29
N ALA A 91 -3.30 -11.31 -11.76
CA ALA A 91 -3.78 -10.47 -12.87
C ALA A 91 -5.19 -9.89 -12.68
N ARG A 92 -5.62 -9.68 -11.44
CA ARG A 92 -6.93 -9.09 -11.13
C ARG A 92 -6.82 -7.79 -10.39
N SER A 93 -7.75 -6.90 -10.71
CA SER A 93 -8.05 -5.70 -9.92
C SER A 93 -9.52 -5.75 -9.48
N ILE A 94 -9.84 -5.00 -8.43
CA ILE A 94 -11.22 -4.98 -7.90
C ILE A 94 -12.23 -4.33 -8.87
N GLY A 95 -11.77 -3.51 -9.82
CA GLY A 95 -12.66 -2.73 -10.68
C GLY A 95 -13.49 -1.69 -9.93
N GLY A 96 -14.50 -1.14 -10.62
CA GLY A 96 -15.47 -0.23 -9.99
C GLY A 96 -15.05 1.24 -9.96
N SER A 97 -15.66 2.02 -9.07
CA SER A 97 -15.55 3.48 -9.02
C SER A 97 -14.54 4.02 -8.01
N GLY A 98 -13.77 3.18 -7.39
CA GLY A 98 -12.75 3.60 -6.40
C GLY A 98 -12.27 2.44 -5.54
N PRO A 99 -11.24 2.67 -4.69
CA PRO A 99 -10.62 1.62 -3.89
C PRO A 99 -11.53 1.10 -2.75
N GLY A 100 -12.55 1.85 -2.34
CA GLY A 100 -13.33 1.54 -1.14
C GLY A 100 -12.53 1.69 0.14
N ASP A 101 -13.12 1.32 1.27
CA ASP A 101 -12.45 1.34 2.56
C ASP A 101 -11.50 0.15 2.72
N THR A 102 -10.49 0.30 3.58
CA THR A 102 -9.45 -0.70 3.83
C THR A 102 -10.02 -1.98 4.42
N GLY A 103 -9.71 -3.12 3.80
CA GLY A 103 -10.15 -4.44 4.27
C GLY A 103 -11.65 -4.71 4.10
N ASP A 104 -12.40 -3.83 3.47
CA ASP A 104 -13.79 -4.09 3.12
C ASP A 104 -13.87 -5.05 1.92
N VAL A 105 -14.36 -6.25 2.16
CA VAL A 105 -14.48 -7.33 1.17
C VAL A 105 -15.92 -7.56 0.71
N SER A 106 -16.85 -6.72 1.14
CA SER A 106 -18.28 -7.03 1.06
C SER A 106 -18.88 -7.02 -0.35
N ASP A 107 -18.31 -6.28 -1.29
CA ASP A 107 -18.97 -6.05 -2.58
C ASP A 107 -18.08 -6.10 -3.83
N ARG A 108 -16.77 -6.33 -3.71
CA ARG A 108 -15.83 -6.13 -4.82
C ARG A 108 -14.85 -7.27 -5.07
N GLY A 109 -15.00 -8.41 -4.44
CA GLY A 109 -14.02 -9.49 -4.56
C GLY A 109 -12.65 -9.14 -3.99
N LYS A 110 -12.59 -8.22 -3.04
CA LYS A 110 -11.33 -7.82 -2.38
C LYS A 110 -10.72 -8.92 -1.51
N ASP A 111 -11.50 -9.95 -1.16
CA ASP A 111 -10.98 -11.18 -0.58
C ASP A 111 -9.91 -11.82 -1.45
N GLN A 112 -10.06 -11.72 -2.78
CA GLN A 112 -9.08 -12.17 -3.77
C GLN A 112 -7.79 -11.35 -3.76
N GLN A 113 -7.81 -10.15 -3.17
CA GLN A 113 -6.66 -9.28 -3.01
C GLN A 113 -6.00 -9.40 -1.64
N THR A 114 -6.41 -10.40 -0.86
CA THR A 114 -5.81 -10.70 0.45
C THR A 114 -4.68 -11.70 0.27
N SER A 115 -3.49 -11.36 0.77
CA SER A 115 -2.32 -12.24 0.65
C SER A 115 -2.39 -13.44 1.59
N HIS A 116 -1.54 -14.44 1.33
CA HIS A 116 -1.35 -15.60 2.21
C HIS A 116 -1.04 -15.21 3.68
N TRP A 117 -0.44 -14.06 3.88
CA TRP A 117 -0.08 -13.53 5.21
C TRP A 117 -1.21 -12.75 5.88
N GLY A 118 -2.37 -12.63 5.22
CA GLY A 118 -3.50 -11.86 5.72
C GLY A 118 -3.37 -10.35 5.51
N VAL A 119 -2.54 -9.91 4.58
CA VAL A 119 -2.48 -8.50 4.17
C VAL A 119 -3.62 -8.23 3.20
N PHE A 120 -4.55 -7.38 3.58
CA PHE A 120 -5.68 -6.95 2.75
C PHE A 120 -5.25 -5.89 1.75
N ASP A 121 -5.92 -5.85 0.61
CA ASP A 121 -5.68 -4.87 -0.45
C ASP A 121 -4.20 -4.88 -0.92
N ALA A 122 -3.54 -6.05 -0.86
CA ALA A 122 -2.11 -6.18 -1.11
C ALA A 122 -1.71 -5.79 -2.54
N THR A 123 -2.62 -5.95 -3.51
CA THR A 123 -2.47 -5.49 -4.91
C THR A 123 -3.84 -5.33 -5.56
N GLY A 124 -3.92 -4.70 -6.75
CA GLY A 124 -5.16 -4.60 -7.53
C GLY A 124 -6.17 -3.58 -6.99
N VAL A 125 -5.88 -2.90 -5.91
CA VAL A 125 -6.71 -1.87 -5.27
C VAL A 125 -6.10 -0.49 -5.48
N LEU A 126 -4.88 -0.29 -5.01
CA LEU A 126 -4.07 0.91 -5.22
C LEU A 126 -2.64 0.49 -5.59
N PHE A 127 -1.95 1.34 -6.35
CA PHE A 127 -0.51 1.25 -6.42
C PHE A 127 0.10 1.58 -5.07
N VAL A 128 1.07 0.77 -4.64
CA VAL A 128 1.83 0.98 -3.42
C VAL A 128 3.15 1.66 -3.77
N TRP A 129 3.49 2.74 -3.06
CA TRP A 129 4.81 3.34 -3.21
C TRP A 129 5.90 2.42 -2.67
N GLY A 130 6.86 2.09 -3.54
CA GLY A 130 8.06 1.35 -3.18
C GLY A 130 9.23 2.28 -2.87
N ARG A 131 10.11 1.85 -2.00
CA ARG A 131 11.34 2.59 -1.67
C ARG A 131 12.46 2.45 -2.71
N ASP A 132 12.27 1.61 -3.73
CA ASP A 132 13.24 1.47 -4.82
C ASP A 132 13.36 2.77 -5.62
N HIS A 133 14.59 3.20 -5.86
CA HIS A 133 14.88 4.26 -6.80
C HIS A 133 15.05 3.67 -8.20
N ILE A 134 14.31 4.19 -9.16
CA ILE A 134 14.44 3.82 -10.56
C ILE A 134 15.15 4.96 -11.29
N LEU A 135 16.40 4.74 -11.70
CA LEU A 135 17.17 5.74 -12.42
C LEU A 135 16.61 6.03 -13.81
N ALA A 136 16.76 7.28 -14.25
CA ALA A 136 15.98 7.89 -15.32
C ALA A 136 16.33 7.43 -16.77
N THR A 137 17.27 6.53 -16.99
CA THR A 137 17.88 6.34 -18.32
C THR A 137 17.28 5.23 -19.18
N SER A 138 16.36 4.45 -18.63
CA SER A 138 15.66 3.40 -19.39
C SER A 138 14.31 3.09 -18.76
N ASP A 139 13.40 2.57 -19.53
CA ASP A 139 12.18 1.95 -19.01
C ASP A 139 12.58 0.71 -18.21
N GLN A 140 12.68 0.88 -16.91
CA GLN A 140 13.03 -0.19 -15.97
C GLN A 140 11.80 -0.76 -15.28
N SER A 141 10.67 -0.66 -15.91
CA SER A 141 9.47 -1.36 -15.45
C SER A 141 9.71 -2.87 -15.50
N LEU A 142 9.39 -3.53 -14.43
CA LEU A 142 9.43 -4.98 -14.34
C LEU A 142 8.00 -5.49 -14.23
N PRO A 143 7.34 -5.79 -15.34
CA PRO A 143 5.99 -6.33 -15.31
C PRO A 143 6.00 -7.69 -14.62
N ASN A 144 5.03 -7.90 -13.75
CA ASN A 144 4.74 -9.19 -13.16
C ASN A 144 3.26 -9.47 -13.39
N PRO A 145 2.91 -10.40 -14.27
CA PRO A 145 1.52 -10.67 -14.62
C PRO A 145 0.70 -11.20 -13.45
N SER A 146 1.36 -11.72 -12.42
CA SER A 146 0.68 -12.32 -11.28
C SER A 146 0.22 -11.32 -10.24
N ARG A 147 1.10 -10.36 -9.89
CA ARG A 147 0.86 -9.44 -8.77
C ARG A 147 1.05 -7.98 -9.14
N GLY A 148 0.94 -7.67 -10.43
CA GLY A 148 1.38 -6.41 -10.96
C GLY A 148 2.90 -6.36 -11.05
N GLY A 149 3.47 -5.20 -11.27
CA GLY A 149 4.90 -5.06 -11.51
C GLY A 149 5.52 -4.00 -10.63
N ARG A 150 6.75 -3.67 -11.00
CA ARG A 150 7.42 -2.47 -10.54
C ARG A 150 7.42 -1.47 -11.70
N PHE A 151 6.76 -0.34 -11.50
CA PHE A 151 6.66 0.72 -12.49
C PHE A 151 7.37 1.96 -11.98
N ARG A 152 7.90 2.72 -12.91
CA ARG A 152 8.50 4.00 -12.58
C ARG A 152 7.42 5.08 -12.52
N PHE A 153 7.42 5.80 -11.41
CA PHE A 153 6.73 7.08 -11.33
C PHE A 153 7.73 8.11 -10.77
N GLU A 154 8.10 9.09 -11.60
CA GLU A 154 9.18 10.03 -11.31
C GLU A 154 10.52 9.31 -11.00
N ARG A 155 10.92 9.25 -9.73
CA ARG A 155 12.16 8.60 -9.27
C ARG A 155 11.90 7.38 -8.37
N PHE A 156 10.64 7.13 -8.01
CA PHE A 156 10.26 6.06 -7.11
C PHE A 156 9.52 4.96 -7.86
N ALA A 157 9.54 3.76 -7.31
CA ALA A 157 8.77 2.65 -7.81
C ALA A 157 7.31 2.76 -7.34
N THR A 158 6.37 2.47 -8.24
CA THR A 158 5.02 2.06 -7.88
C THR A 158 4.91 0.56 -8.05
N LEU A 159 4.33 -0.11 -7.08
CA LEU A 159 4.27 -1.56 -6.97
C LEU A 159 2.82 -2.05 -7.07
N GLY A 160 2.65 -3.23 -7.64
CA GLY A 160 1.33 -3.84 -7.78
C GLY A 160 0.52 -3.29 -8.95
N GLY A 161 -0.78 -3.23 -8.77
CA GLY A 161 -1.74 -2.69 -9.73
C GLY A 161 -2.83 -1.90 -9.01
N ALA A 162 -3.55 -1.07 -9.74
CA ALA A 162 -4.63 -0.28 -9.20
C ALA A 162 -6.00 -0.74 -9.74
N TRP A 163 -7.06 -0.37 -9.06
CA TRP A 163 -8.44 -0.69 -9.42
C TRP A 163 -8.86 -0.22 -10.83
N THR A 164 -8.16 0.76 -11.39
CA THR A 164 -8.44 1.29 -12.74
C THR A 164 -7.88 0.44 -13.87
N PHE A 165 -6.96 -0.47 -13.59
CA PHE A 165 -6.46 -1.40 -14.59
C PHE A 165 -7.37 -2.62 -14.57
N GLY A 166 -8.47 -2.50 -15.31
CA GLY A 166 -9.42 -3.58 -15.48
C GLY A 166 -8.80 -4.80 -16.14
N SER A 167 -9.40 -5.92 -15.85
CA SER A 167 -9.17 -7.26 -16.38
C SER A 167 -9.06 -7.33 -17.90
#